data_b4940e650c7af1c7ca7f806a041aa7c5
#
_entry.id   b4940e650c7af1c7ca7f806a041aa7c5
#
_cell.length_a   1.000
_cell.length_b   1.000
_cell.length_c   1.000
_cell.angle_alpha   90.00
_cell.angle_beta   90.00
_cell.angle_gamma   90.00
#
_symmetry.space_group_name_H-M   'P 1'
#
loop_
_entity.id
_entity.type
_entity.pdbx_description
1 polymer ?
#
loop_
_entity_poly.entity_id
_entity_poly.type
_entity_poly.pdbx_seq_one_letter_code
_entity_poly.pdbx_strand_id
1 'polypeptide(L)'
;MQGMIDWIEEHLFDDFSLKNLGENMGYSPYYCSFTFHRMAGISIKRYRALRKIYLAAIELEKTQQKTIDIAFKYGFSSQEAFSRAFKTTFGINPNAFRKNPSPLQSYVKLNINGEKGGFMMDISQKLKIENLQNKMNEQFDKDILNILNGQMMYEEFSNHELMGKSDYVPFNEAMCSNDTCYPIFSDEFNQLRALGHEVSLQDYENITINSLKPLFVKQYKCIVLWFGEDMFCQMNLLTMLAYLGQINYSGKVFFHLVNELTYDVEEIEVMPEGYKEIYQQVLIQHQLPNVQVLPVTYQGIKLYLEYLKEENEITIYIKKHLKMSQGELLKNLFHLFPNYGLGDTQYLKMIKKIKEQNKLI
;
A
#
# COMPACT_ATOMS: atom_id res chain seq x y z
N MET A 1 -19.51 4.94 -15.84
CA MET A 1 -18.91 4.08 -14.78
C MET A 1 -18.86 4.78 -13.44
N GLN A 2 -18.33 6.00 -13.33
CA GLN A 2 -18.34 6.73 -12.05
C GLN A 2 -19.74 6.87 -11.45
N GLY A 3 -20.74 7.26 -12.23
CA GLY A 3 -22.12 7.31 -11.75
C GLY A 3 -22.67 6.00 -11.20
N MET A 4 -22.18 4.85 -11.70
CA MET A 4 -22.50 3.53 -11.14
C MET A 4 -21.88 3.34 -9.74
N ILE A 5 -20.62 3.77 -9.56
CA ILE A 5 -19.94 3.74 -8.26
C ILE A 5 -20.66 4.68 -7.29
N ASP A 6 -20.95 5.89 -7.72
CA ASP A 6 -21.64 6.90 -6.90
C ASP A 6 -23.00 6.38 -6.41
N TRP A 7 -23.78 5.80 -7.31
CA TRP A 7 -25.06 5.18 -6.95
C TRP A 7 -24.88 4.01 -5.97
N ILE A 8 -23.87 3.14 -6.18
CA ILE A 8 -23.59 2.02 -5.26
C ILE A 8 -23.18 2.54 -3.88
N GLU A 9 -22.41 3.62 -3.77
CA GLU A 9 -22.03 4.24 -2.50
C GLU A 9 -23.23 4.88 -1.79
N GLU A 10 -24.09 5.58 -2.51
CA GLU A 10 -25.32 6.16 -1.96
C GLU A 10 -26.29 5.09 -1.42
N HIS A 11 -26.29 3.90 -2.04
CA HIS A 11 -27.12 2.74 -1.64
C HIS A 11 -26.30 1.63 -0.97
N LEU A 12 -25.18 1.98 -0.32
CA LEU A 12 -24.27 1.00 0.24
C LEU A 12 -24.94 0.13 1.32
N PHE A 13 -25.84 0.72 2.10
CA PHE A 13 -26.52 0.08 3.23
C PHE A 13 -27.92 -0.44 2.91
N ASP A 14 -28.45 -0.08 1.75
CA ASP A 14 -29.78 -0.51 1.31
C ASP A 14 -29.79 -1.96 0.84
N ASP A 15 -30.99 -2.52 0.69
CA ASP A 15 -31.19 -3.80 -0.01
C ASP A 15 -30.80 -3.63 -1.47
N PHE A 16 -29.63 -4.15 -1.81
CA PHE A 16 -29.04 -3.96 -3.12
C PHE A 16 -29.61 -4.91 -4.15
N SER A 17 -30.10 -4.33 -5.25
CA SER A 17 -30.54 -5.05 -6.42
C SER A 17 -29.79 -4.59 -7.67
N LEU A 18 -29.20 -5.55 -8.40
CA LEU A 18 -28.63 -5.25 -9.72
C LEU A 18 -29.67 -4.73 -10.70
N LYS A 19 -30.93 -5.11 -10.52
CA LYS A 19 -32.04 -4.61 -11.34
C LYS A 19 -32.23 -3.11 -11.13
N ASN A 20 -32.31 -2.68 -9.86
CA ASN A 20 -32.45 -1.24 -9.53
C ASN A 20 -31.26 -0.42 -10.03
N LEU A 21 -30.05 -0.95 -9.90
CA LEU A 21 -28.86 -0.32 -10.46
C LEU A 21 -28.99 -0.18 -11.99
N GLY A 22 -29.40 -1.27 -12.67
CA GLY A 22 -29.58 -1.26 -14.13
C GLY A 22 -30.63 -0.25 -14.60
N GLU A 23 -31.78 -0.20 -13.94
CA GLU A 23 -32.86 0.75 -14.23
C GLU A 23 -32.40 2.20 -14.05
N ASN A 24 -31.66 2.49 -12.97
CA ASN A 24 -31.15 3.84 -12.72
C ASN A 24 -30.06 4.27 -13.73
N MET A 25 -29.20 3.34 -14.13
CA MET A 25 -28.12 3.60 -15.10
C MET A 25 -28.58 3.54 -16.56
N GLY A 26 -29.79 3.08 -16.85
CA GLY A 26 -30.26 2.85 -18.21
C GLY A 26 -29.60 1.65 -18.91
N TYR A 27 -29.14 0.66 -18.14
CA TYR A 27 -28.45 -0.53 -18.65
C TYR A 27 -29.05 -1.83 -18.10
N SER A 28 -28.76 -2.94 -18.76
CA SER A 28 -29.15 -4.24 -18.22
C SER A 28 -28.37 -4.58 -16.94
N PRO A 29 -28.94 -5.35 -16.00
CA PRO A 29 -28.24 -5.83 -14.81
C PRO A 29 -26.94 -6.56 -15.13
N TYR A 30 -26.94 -7.35 -16.19
CA TYR A 30 -25.75 -8.06 -16.67
C TYR A 30 -24.67 -7.08 -17.13
N TYR A 31 -25.02 -6.08 -17.93
CA TYR A 31 -24.08 -5.07 -18.40
C TYR A 31 -23.46 -4.27 -17.24
N CYS A 32 -24.28 -3.90 -16.25
CA CYS A 32 -23.78 -3.23 -15.04
C CYS A 32 -22.76 -4.09 -14.29
N SER A 33 -23.10 -5.36 -14.03
CA SER A 33 -22.21 -6.29 -13.33
C SER A 33 -20.93 -6.56 -14.12
N PHE A 34 -21.04 -6.80 -15.42
CA PHE A 34 -19.89 -7.04 -16.30
C PHE A 34 -18.99 -5.81 -16.40
N THR A 35 -19.56 -4.63 -16.64
CA THR A 35 -18.80 -3.39 -16.78
C THR A 35 -18.13 -3.00 -15.48
N PHE A 36 -18.84 -3.13 -14.35
CA PHE A 36 -18.24 -2.89 -13.04
C PHE A 36 -17.07 -3.83 -12.79
N HIS A 37 -17.28 -5.15 -12.98
CA HIS A 37 -16.21 -6.13 -12.76
C HIS A 37 -15.01 -5.88 -13.69
N ARG A 38 -15.26 -5.54 -14.97
CA ARG A 38 -14.21 -5.24 -15.93
C ARG A 38 -13.39 -4.01 -15.55
N MET A 39 -14.04 -2.99 -14.98
CA MET A 39 -13.40 -1.71 -14.64
C MET A 39 -12.82 -1.68 -13.23
N ALA A 40 -13.49 -2.31 -12.27
CA ALA A 40 -13.09 -2.33 -10.86
C ALA A 40 -12.32 -3.60 -10.46
N GLY A 41 -12.26 -4.63 -11.32
CA GLY A 41 -11.58 -5.90 -11.11
C GLY A 41 -12.20 -6.82 -10.08
N ILE A 42 -13.17 -6.32 -9.34
CA ILE A 42 -13.93 -7.07 -8.34
C ILE A 42 -15.42 -6.97 -8.63
N SER A 43 -16.18 -7.94 -8.14
CA SER A 43 -17.63 -7.86 -8.26
C SER A 43 -18.21 -6.72 -7.39
N ILE A 44 -19.35 -6.18 -7.79
CA ILE A 44 -20.10 -5.19 -6.99
C ILE A 44 -20.34 -5.71 -5.57
N LYS A 45 -20.67 -7.00 -5.42
CA LYS A 45 -20.85 -7.64 -4.11
C LYS A 45 -19.57 -7.56 -3.26
N ARG A 46 -18.41 -7.85 -3.84
CA ARG A 46 -17.11 -7.78 -3.14
C ARG A 46 -16.76 -6.34 -2.79
N TYR A 47 -16.94 -5.41 -3.72
CA TYR A 47 -16.73 -3.99 -3.49
C TYR A 47 -17.54 -3.48 -2.30
N ARG A 48 -18.87 -3.71 -2.30
CA ARG A 48 -19.76 -3.32 -1.18
C ARG A 48 -19.32 -3.93 0.16
N ALA A 49 -18.93 -5.20 0.16
CA ALA A 49 -18.46 -5.87 1.38
C ALA A 49 -17.18 -5.21 1.93
N LEU A 50 -16.21 -4.90 1.09
CA LEU A 50 -14.96 -4.22 1.48
C LEU A 50 -15.21 -2.80 1.99
N ARG A 51 -16.10 -2.05 1.31
CA ARG A 51 -16.50 -0.70 1.75
C ARG A 51 -17.17 -0.72 3.12
N LYS A 52 -18.13 -1.61 3.33
CA LYS A 52 -18.84 -1.75 4.62
C LYS A 52 -17.90 -2.09 5.76
N ILE A 53 -16.99 -3.06 5.57
CA ILE A 53 -16.08 -3.47 6.64
C ILE A 53 -15.02 -2.39 6.94
N TYR A 54 -14.60 -1.62 5.94
CA TYR A 54 -13.69 -0.49 6.13
C TYR A 54 -14.36 0.65 6.91
N LEU A 55 -15.59 1.03 6.54
CA LEU A 55 -16.35 2.03 7.28
C LEU A 55 -16.66 1.60 8.73
N ALA A 56 -16.94 0.30 8.94
CA ALA A 56 -17.09 -0.27 10.26
C ALA A 56 -15.79 -0.19 11.09
N ALA A 57 -14.64 -0.36 10.45
CA ALA A 57 -13.34 -0.22 11.10
C ALA A 57 -13.11 1.22 11.57
N ILE A 58 -13.40 2.21 10.73
CA ILE A 58 -13.30 3.64 11.09
C ILE A 58 -14.23 3.95 12.27
N GLU A 59 -15.43 3.41 12.29
CA GLU A 59 -16.36 3.64 13.42
C GLU A 59 -15.91 2.94 14.70
N LEU A 60 -15.33 1.73 14.60
CA LEU A 60 -14.72 1.03 15.73
C LEU A 60 -13.61 1.85 16.40
N GLU A 61 -12.81 2.53 15.63
CA GLU A 61 -11.72 3.38 16.10
C GLU A 61 -12.26 4.66 16.77
N LYS A 62 -13.23 5.31 16.10
CA LYS A 62 -13.70 6.64 16.52
C LYS A 62 -14.77 6.63 17.61
N THR A 63 -15.35 5.47 17.93
CA THR A 63 -16.47 5.39 18.87
C THR A 63 -16.33 4.28 19.90
N GLN A 64 -17.06 4.43 21.02
CA GLN A 64 -17.17 3.42 22.07
C GLN A 64 -18.42 2.51 21.89
N GLN A 65 -19.06 2.54 20.71
CA GLN A 65 -20.19 1.68 20.43
C GLN A 65 -19.80 0.20 20.54
N LYS A 66 -20.73 -0.66 20.98
CA LYS A 66 -20.43 -2.08 21.08
C LYS A 66 -20.14 -2.67 19.70
N THR A 67 -19.21 -3.59 19.63
CA THR A 67 -18.82 -4.25 18.38
C THR A 67 -20.00 -4.93 17.68
N ILE A 68 -20.96 -5.44 18.46
CA ILE A 68 -22.18 -6.05 17.93
C ILE A 68 -23.08 -5.03 17.23
N ASP A 69 -23.23 -3.83 17.81
CA ASP A 69 -24.08 -2.78 17.25
C ASP A 69 -23.49 -2.26 15.93
N ILE A 70 -22.16 -2.09 15.89
CA ILE A 70 -21.44 -1.77 14.66
C ILE A 70 -21.61 -2.90 13.62
N ALA A 71 -21.48 -4.16 14.01
CA ALA A 71 -21.67 -5.29 13.11
C ALA A 71 -23.06 -5.23 12.43
N PHE A 72 -24.11 -5.05 13.19
CA PHE A 72 -25.47 -4.95 12.63
C PHE A 72 -25.67 -3.69 11.79
N LYS A 73 -25.18 -2.54 12.23
CA LYS A 73 -25.24 -1.28 11.46
C LYS A 73 -24.64 -1.43 10.07
N TYR A 74 -23.55 -2.19 9.96
CA TYR A 74 -22.85 -2.42 8.68
C TYR A 74 -23.35 -3.68 7.93
N GLY A 75 -24.45 -4.25 8.35
CA GLY A 75 -25.20 -5.30 7.65
C GLY A 75 -24.61 -6.71 7.82
N PHE A 76 -23.88 -6.96 8.91
CA PHE A 76 -23.44 -8.30 9.27
C PHE A 76 -24.53 -9.01 10.09
N SER A 77 -24.72 -10.30 9.83
CA SER A 77 -25.76 -11.10 10.50
C SER A 77 -25.45 -11.42 11.97
N SER A 78 -24.20 -11.30 12.38
CA SER A 78 -23.77 -11.50 13.78
C SER A 78 -22.41 -10.86 14.01
N GLN A 79 -22.06 -10.68 15.30
CA GLN A 79 -20.72 -10.21 15.70
C GLN A 79 -19.62 -11.17 15.26
N GLU A 80 -19.88 -12.48 15.27
CA GLU A 80 -18.91 -13.50 14.82
C GLU A 80 -18.65 -13.42 13.31
N ALA A 81 -19.71 -13.21 12.51
CA ALA A 81 -19.60 -13.02 11.08
C ALA A 81 -18.76 -11.77 10.76
N PHE A 82 -19.03 -10.66 11.46
CA PHE A 82 -18.24 -9.45 11.37
C PHE A 82 -16.79 -9.68 11.78
N SER A 83 -16.54 -10.32 12.93
CA SER A 83 -15.20 -10.56 13.44
C SER A 83 -14.37 -11.44 12.51
N ARG A 84 -14.97 -12.46 11.89
CA ARG A 84 -14.30 -13.29 10.86
C ARG A 84 -13.97 -12.47 9.63
N ALA A 85 -14.93 -11.71 9.11
CA ALA A 85 -14.72 -10.86 7.94
C ALA A 85 -13.63 -9.81 8.20
N PHE A 86 -13.67 -9.16 9.37
CA PHE A 86 -12.70 -8.17 9.80
C PHE A 86 -11.29 -8.78 9.89
N LYS A 87 -11.14 -9.92 10.57
CA LYS A 87 -9.85 -10.62 10.67
C LYS A 87 -9.34 -11.10 9.30
N THR A 88 -10.23 -11.59 8.44
CA THR A 88 -9.85 -12.00 7.07
C THR A 88 -9.40 -10.82 6.22
N THR A 89 -10.01 -9.64 6.42
CA THR A 89 -9.70 -8.44 5.62
C THR A 89 -8.47 -7.72 6.14
N PHE A 90 -8.33 -7.56 7.46
CA PHE A 90 -7.31 -6.71 8.08
C PHE A 90 -6.24 -7.46 8.89
N GLY A 91 -6.32 -8.79 9.00
CA GLY A 91 -5.35 -9.60 9.75
C GLY A 91 -5.52 -9.58 11.27
N ILE A 92 -6.28 -8.65 11.83
CA ILE A 92 -6.50 -8.42 13.27
C ILE A 92 -7.98 -8.57 13.61
N ASN A 93 -8.31 -8.95 14.84
CA ASN A 93 -9.72 -8.98 15.27
C ASN A 93 -10.22 -7.59 15.73
N PRO A 94 -11.54 -7.30 15.63
CA PRO A 94 -12.10 -5.98 15.94
C PRO A 94 -11.79 -5.47 17.35
N ASN A 95 -11.81 -6.36 18.35
CA ASN A 95 -11.57 -5.97 19.74
C ASN A 95 -10.09 -5.64 20.01
N ALA A 96 -9.17 -6.35 19.37
CA ALA A 96 -7.75 -6.03 19.44
C ALA A 96 -7.48 -4.70 18.73
N PHE A 97 -8.05 -4.49 17.54
CA PHE A 97 -7.98 -3.24 16.80
C PHE A 97 -8.50 -2.04 17.62
N ARG A 98 -9.68 -2.17 18.26
CA ARG A 98 -10.22 -1.10 19.10
C ARG A 98 -9.30 -0.73 20.28
N LYS A 99 -8.66 -1.73 20.92
CA LYS A 99 -7.76 -1.49 22.06
C LYS A 99 -6.46 -0.83 21.65
N ASN A 100 -5.97 -1.13 20.48
CA ASN A 100 -4.75 -0.59 19.91
C ASN A 100 -4.97 -0.35 18.40
N PRO A 101 -5.63 0.76 18.05
CA PRO A 101 -5.85 1.12 16.65
C PRO A 101 -4.51 1.24 15.92
N SER A 102 -4.48 0.73 14.71
CA SER A 102 -3.32 0.74 13.84
C SER A 102 -3.79 0.91 12.41
N PRO A 103 -2.97 1.42 11.51
CA PRO A 103 -3.37 1.63 10.13
C PRO A 103 -3.91 0.33 9.51
N LEU A 104 -5.06 0.43 8.89
CA LEU A 104 -5.68 -0.64 8.13
C LEU A 104 -5.56 -0.34 6.65
N GLN A 105 -5.48 -1.40 5.84
CA GLN A 105 -5.62 -1.25 4.40
C GLN A 105 -6.93 -0.50 4.09
N SER A 106 -6.84 0.63 3.39
CA SER A 106 -8.02 1.42 3.07
C SER A 106 -8.79 0.82 1.90
N TYR A 107 -10.11 0.78 2.04
CA TYR A 107 -11.04 0.44 0.97
C TYR A 107 -11.94 1.65 0.75
N VAL A 108 -11.35 2.72 0.23
CA VAL A 108 -12.06 3.97 -0.07
C VAL A 108 -12.98 3.84 -1.28
N LYS A 109 -13.84 4.82 -1.48
CA LYS A 109 -14.68 4.92 -2.67
C LYS A 109 -13.81 4.97 -3.93
N LEU A 110 -14.07 4.08 -4.90
CA LEU A 110 -13.39 4.11 -6.19
C LEU A 110 -13.70 5.42 -6.94
N ASN A 111 -12.67 6.05 -7.47
CA ASN A 111 -12.79 7.20 -8.36
C ASN A 111 -12.17 6.86 -9.73
N ILE A 112 -13.02 6.64 -10.74
CA ILE A 112 -12.60 6.22 -12.09
C ILE A 112 -12.44 7.41 -13.03
N ASN A 113 -13.05 8.55 -12.72
CA ASN A 113 -12.96 9.77 -13.50
C ASN A 113 -11.72 10.61 -13.15
N GLY A 114 -10.87 10.11 -12.23
CA GLY A 114 -9.59 10.74 -11.96
C GLY A 114 -8.85 10.89 -13.28
N GLU A 115 -8.86 12.09 -13.86
CA GLU A 115 -7.98 12.45 -14.95
C GLU A 115 -6.55 12.10 -14.51
N LYS A 116 -5.70 11.72 -15.47
CA LYS A 116 -4.25 11.84 -15.35
C LYS A 116 -3.89 13.33 -15.26
N GLY A 117 -4.37 13.99 -14.25
CA GLY A 117 -3.87 15.24 -13.78
C GLY A 117 -2.95 14.92 -12.63
N GLY A 118 -1.77 15.51 -12.60
CA GLY A 118 -0.90 15.44 -11.45
C GLY A 118 -1.76 15.66 -10.22
N PHE A 119 -1.57 14.82 -9.22
CA PHE A 119 -2.36 14.85 -8.01
C PHE A 119 -2.27 16.27 -7.44
N MET A 120 -3.39 17.00 -7.43
CA MET A 120 -3.44 18.31 -6.79
C MET A 120 -3.81 18.11 -5.33
N MET A 121 -2.79 18.10 -4.48
CA MET A 121 -2.95 18.13 -3.04
C MET A 121 -3.73 19.38 -2.65
N ASP A 122 -4.85 19.21 -1.95
CA ASP A 122 -5.62 20.34 -1.49
C ASP A 122 -4.90 21.07 -0.32
N ILE A 123 -5.32 22.30 -0.04
CA ILE A 123 -4.72 23.13 1.01
C ILE A 123 -4.81 22.44 2.38
N SER A 124 -5.87 21.67 2.64
CA SER A 124 -6.08 21.01 3.93
C SER A 124 -5.09 19.86 4.14
N GLN A 125 -4.77 19.13 3.08
CA GLN A 125 -3.78 18.05 3.09
C GLN A 125 -2.37 18.60 3.29
N LYS A 126 -2.01 19.67 2.58
CA LYS A 126 -0.74 20.37 2.76
C LYS A 126 -0.56 20.81 4.21
N LEU A 127 -1.56 21.47 4.80
CA LEU A 127 -1.53 21.92 6.19
C LEU A 127 -1.37 20.77 7.20
N LYS A 128 -1.96 19.61 6.96
CA LYS A 128 -1.78 18.43 7.81
C LYS A 128 -0.34 17.95 7.82
N ILE A 129 0.29 17.84 6.65
CA ILE A 129 1.69 17.42 6.52
C ILE A 129 2.61 18.47 7.17
N GLU A 130 2.40 19.76 6.90
CA GLU A 130 3.17 20.84 7.52
C GLU A 130 3.06 20.85 9.05
N ASN A 131 1.87 20.59 9.61
CA ASN A 131 1.68 20.48 11.05
C ASN A 131 2.45 19.30 11.67
N LEU A 132 2.46 18.13 11.01
CA LEU A 132 3.25 16.98 11.45
C LEU A 132 4.75 17.29 11.41
N GLN A 133 5.23 17.90 10.34
CA GLN A 133 6.64 18.30 10.20
C GLN A 133 7.05 19.35 11.24
N ASN A 134 6.20 20.33 11.51
CA ASN A 134 6.44 21.35 12.54
C ASN A 134 6.54 20.70 13.93
N LYS A 135 5.60 19.80 14.27
CA LYS A 135 5.63 19.03 15.51
C LYS A 135 6.95 18.24 15.66
N MET A 136 7.37 17.55 14.60
CA MET A 136 8.66 16.83 14.61
C MET A 136 9.85 17.80 14.78
N ASN A 137 9.86 18.93 14.06
CA ASN A 137 10.92 19.92 14.15
C ASN A 137 11.01 20.56 15.55
N GLU A 138 9.88 20.81 16.22
CA GLU A 138 9.84 21.31 17.60
C GLU A 138 10.42 20.29 18.58
N GLN A 139 10.15 18.99 18.36
CA GLN A 139 10.58 17.92 19.25
C GLN A 139 12.07 17.56 19.07
N PHE A 140 12.59 17.60 17.84
CA PHE A 140 13.92 17.08 17.50
C PHE A 140 14.88 18.12 16.90
N ASP A 141 14.53 19.40 16.90
CA ASP A 141 15.38 20.53 16.49
C ASP A 141 16.03 20.35 15.11
N LYS A 142 15.27 19.94 14.10
CA LYS A 142 15.73 19.66 12.72
C LYS A 142 16.71 18.49 12.56
N ASP A 143 17.06 17.81 13.62
CA ASP A 143 17.92 16.63 13.59
C ASP A 143 17.13 15.37 13.17
N ILE A 144 16.47 15.52 12.01
CA ILE A 144 15.50 14.57 11.48
C ILE A 144 15.89 14.20 10.05
N LEU A 145 15.86 12.90 9.75
CA LEU A 145 15.90 12.40 8.38
C LEU A 145 14.50 11.90 7.98
N ASN A 146 13.95 12.47 6.92
CA ASN A 146 12.74 11.99 6.29
C ASN A 146 13.10 11.08 5.11
N ILE A 147 12.67 9.82 5.16
CA ILE A 147 12.85 8.85 4.07
C ILE A 147 11.51 8.66 3.37
N LEU A 148 11.47 9.03 2.10
CA LEU A 148 10.28 9.01 1.26
C LEU A 148 10.27 7.74 0.38
N ASN A 149 9.11 7.18 0.11
CA ASN A 149 8.97 5.98 -0.72
C ASN A 149 9.20 6.31 -2.20
N GLY A 150 10.48 6.40 -2.58
CA GLY A 150 10.92 6.57 -3.94
C GLY A 150 10.92 8.02 -4.44
N GLN A 151 11.42 8.16 -5.67
CA GLN A 151 11.64 9.44 -6.33
C GLN A 151 10.34 10.20 -6.57
N MET A 152 9.24 9.51 -6.90
CA MET A 152 7.96 10.16 -7.15
C MET A 152 7.45 10.91 -5.92
N MET A 153 7.45 10.28 -4.75
CA MET A 153 7.03 10.95 -3.52
C MET A 153 7.98 12.10 -3.16
N TYR A 154 9.28 11.95 -3.40
CA TYR A 154 10.26 13.00 -3.20
C TYR A 154 9.98 14.22 -4.09
N GLU A 155 9.67 14.02 -5.36
CA GLU A 155 9.31 15.08 -6.29
C GLU A 155 7.98 15.74 -5.94
N GLU A 156 6.97 14.96 -5.52
CA GLU A 156 5.69 15.48 -5.01
C GLU A 156 5.91 16.41 -3.81
N PHE A 157 6.69 15.97 -2.82
CA PHE A 157 7.02 16.81 -1.66
C PHE A 157 7.77 18.09 -2.06
N SER A 158 8.69 17.99 -3.03
CA SER A 158 9.42 19.15 -3.55
C SER A 158 8.51 20.11 -4.30
N ASN A 159 7.69 19.59 -5.23
CA ASN A 159 6.82 20.40 -6.09
C ASN A 159 5.73 21.12 -5.30
N HIS A 160 5.27 20.53 -4.19
CA HIS A 160 4.26 21.12 -3.32
C HIS A 160 4.84 21.91 -2.14
N GLU A 161 6.17 22.13 -2.14
CA GLU A 161 6.87 22.85 -1.06
C GLU A 161 6.66 22.24 0.33
N LEU A 162 6.56 20.90 0.38
CA LEU A 162 6.35 20.13 1.61
C LEU A 162 7.66 19.74 2.30
N MET A 163 8.80 20.02 1.70
CA MET A 163 10.09 19.81 2.36
C MET A 163 10.32 20.91 3.37
N GLY A 164 10.31 20.55 4.66
CA GLY A 164 10.64 21.45 5.75
C GLY A 164 12.14 21.70 5.89
N LYS A 165 12.57 22.05 7.12
CA LYS A 165 13.98 22.39 7.41
C LYS A 165 14.87 21.19 7.71
N SER A 166 14.31 20.00 7.71
CA SER A 166 14.99 18.70 7.94
C SER A 166 15.61 18.15 6.66
N ASP A 167 16.36 17.06 6.78
CA ASP A 167 16.87 16.35 5.61
C ASP A 167 15.79 15.41 5.03
N TYR A 168 15.73 15.32 3.69
CA TYR A 168 14.82 14.46 2.94
C TYR A 168 15.58 13.63 1.93
N VAL A 169 15.28 12.35 1.86
CA VAL A 169 15.89 11.42 0.90
C VAL A 169 14.85 10.47 0.32
N PRO A 170 14.92 10.14 -0.98
CA PRO A 170 14.10 9.09 -1.57
C PRO A 170 14.73 7.71 -1.34
N PHE A 171 13.93 6.72 -1.00
CA PHE A 171 14.32 5.31 -1.05
C PHE A 171 13.91 4.72 -2.39
N ASN A 172 14.79 4.81 -3.38
CA ASN A 172 14.56 4.39 -4.76
C ASN A 172 14.79 2.89 -4.92
N GLU A 173 13.88 2.09 -4.34
CA GLU A 173 13.96 0.63 -4.38
C GLU A 173 12.58 0.00 -4.56
N ALA A 174 12.56 -1.22 -5.05
CA ALA A 174 11.38 -2.05 -5.24
C ALA A 174 11.59 -3.41 -4.55
N MET A 175 11.56 -3.42 -3.23
CA MET A 175 11.91 -4.60 -2.42
C MET A 175 10.95 -5.78 -2.59
N CYS A 176 9.74 -5.55 -3.11
CA CYS A 176 8.82 -6.61 -3.51
C CYS A 176 9.22 -7.34 -4.80
N SER A 177 10.26 -6.86 -5.51
CA SER A 177 10.74 -7.42 -6.76
C SER A 177 12.18 -7.88 -6.62
N ASN A 178 12.52 -8.99 -7.28
CA ASN A 178 13.85 -9.56 -7.32
C ASN A 178 14.37 -10.10 -5.97
N ASP A 179 15.40 -10.92 -6.03
CA ASP A 179 16.02 -11.50 -4.85
C ASP A 179 16.75 -10.45 -4.01
N THR A 180 16.89 -10.75 -2.75
CA THR A 180 17.60 -9.92 -1.78
C THR A 180 18.40 -10.78 -0.81
N CYS A 181 19.34 -10.17 -0.08
CA CYS A 181 20.13 -10.85 0.91
C CYS A 181 20.34 -9.99 2.17
N TYR A 182 21.10 -10.49 3.11
CA TYR A 182 21.51 -9.83 4.35
C TYR A 182 23.05 -9.94 4.47
N PRO A 183 23.74 -8.90 4.94
CA PRO A 183 23.24 -7.63 5.50
C PRO A 183 22.72 -6.65 4.44
N ILE A 184 21.68 -5.87 4.82
CA ILE A 184 21.10 -4.84 3.96
C ILE A 184 22.14 -3.76 3.65
N PHE A 185 22.22 -3.32 2.39
CA PHE A 185 23.19 -2.36 1.86
C PHE A 185 24.66 -2.80 1.94
N SER A 186 24.94 -4.09 2.13
CA SER A 186 26.28 -4.65 1.91
C SER A 186 26.63 -4.65 0.41
N ASP A 187 27.90 -4.83 0.08
CA ASP A 187 28.34 -4.94 -1.33
C ASP A 187 27.61 -6.08 -2.05
N GLU A 188 27.41 -7.22 -1.37
CA GLU A 188 26.65 -8.35 -1.91
C GLU A 188 25.19 -7.99 -2.15
N PHE A 189 24.55 -7.29 -1.21
CA PHE A 189 23.19 -6.79 -1.38
C PHE A 189 23.12 -5.88 -2.60
N ASN A 190 24.00 -4.89 -2.74
CA ASN A 190 23.99 -3.93 -3.83
C ASN A 190 24.19 -4.61 -5.19
N GLN A 191 25.12 -5.58 -5.28
CA GLN A 191 25.36 -6.37 -6.49
C GLN A 191 24.12 -7.20 -6.87
N LEU A 192 23.52 -7.89 -5.90
CA LEU A 192 22.33 -8.70 -6.13
C LEU A 192 21.14 -7.86 -6.61
N ARG A 193 20.92 -6.70 -5.98
CA ARG A 193 19.85 -5.78 -6.36
C ARG A 193 20.07 -5.17 -7.75
N ALA A 194 21.30 -4.73 -8.06
CA ALA A 194 21.65 -4.21 -9.37
C ALA A 194 21.38 -5.26 -10.47
N LEU A 195 21.79 -6.52 -10.25
CA LEU A 195 21.50 -7.63 -11.17
C LEU A 195 20.00 -7.85 -11.36
N GLY A 196 19.22 -7.87 -10.30
CA GLY A 196 17.77 -8.04 -10.34
C GLY A 196 17.05 -6.92 -11.10
N HIS A 197 17.54 -5.69 -10.97
CA HIS A 197 17.00 -4.53 -11.70
C HIS A 197 17.54 -4.43 -13.16
N GLU A 198 18.45 -5.32 -13.56
CA GLU A 198 19.07 -5.31 -14.91
C GLU A 198 19.82 -4.00 -15.20
N VAL A 199 20.48 -3.43 -14.19
CA VAL A 199 21.31 -2.22 -14.30
C VAL A 199 22.75 -2.49 -13.86
N SER A 200 23.68 -1.59 -14.21
CA SER A 200 25.04 -1.68 -13.67
C SER A 200 25.06 -1.40 -12.15
N LEU A 201 26.05 -1.96 -11.44
CA LEU A 201 26.25 -1.65 -10.03
C LEU A 201 26.39 -0.14 -9.80
N GLN A 202 27.13 0.55 -10.67
CA GLN A 202 27.32 2.00 -10.59
C GLN A 202 26.01 2.77 -10.74
N ASP A 203 25.11 2.35 -11.64
CA ASP A 203 23.80 2.98 -11.79
C ASP A 203 22.92 2.73 -10.57
N TYR A 204 22.91 1.50 -10.02
CA TYR A 204 22.20 1.18 -8.80
C TYR A 204 22.71 2.02 -7.61
N GLU A 205 24.03 2.11 -7.45
CA GLU A 205 24.64 2.94 -6.41
C GLU A 205 24.24 4.41 -6.57
N ASN A 206 24.28 4.95 -7.79
CA ASN A 206 23.89 6.34 -8.05
C ASN A 206 22.41 6.61 -7.73
N ILE A 207 21.52 5.71 -8.12
CA ILE A 207 20.08 5.91 -7.98
C ILE A 207 19.61 5.64 -6.53
N THR A 208 20.12 4.59 -5.90
CA THR A 208 19.61 4.12 -4.62
C THR A 208 20.54 4.50 -3.46
N ILE A 209 21.81 4.07 -3.49
CA ILE A 209 22.73 4.21 -2.36
C ILE A 209 23.13 5.67 -2.14
N ASN A 210 23.51 6.38 -3.19
CA ASN A 210 23.91 7.78 -3.10
C ASN A 210 22.74 8.69 -2.68
N SER A 211 21.52 8.35 -3.06
CA SER A 211 20.32 9.05 -2.60
C SER A 211 20.11 8.91 -1.09
N LEU A 212 20.48 7.77 -0.52
CA LEU A 212 20.42 7.49 0.93
C LEU A 212 21.67 7.93 1.70
N LYS A 213 22.65 8.56 1.05
CA LYS A 213 23.94 8.93 1.70
C LYS A 213 23.78 9.62 3.06
N PRO A 214 22.83 10.55 3.28
CA PRO A 214 22.62 11.15 4.60
C PRO A 214 22.37 10.11 5.69
N LEU A 215 21.63 9.03 5.42
CA LEU A 215 21.36 7.92 6.34
C LEU A 215 22.63 7.20 6.80
N PHE A 216 23.64 7.13 5.93
CA PHE A 216 24.89 6.39 6.22
C PHE A 216 25.97 7.24 6.90
N VAL A 217 25.95 8.55 6.70
CA VAL A 217 27.05 9.44 7.13
C VAL A 217 26.70 10.36 8.29
N LYS A 218 25.42 10.54 8.60
CA LYS A 218 24.96 11.38 9.70
C LYS A 218 24.25 10.55 10.76
N GLN A 219 24.31 11.03 12.00
CA GLN A 219 23.46 10.52 13.08
C GLN A 219 22.30 11.48 13.27
N TYR A 220 21.08 10.96 13.26
CA TYR A 220 19.87 11.73 13.47
C TYR A 220 19.22 11.33 14.80
N LYS A 221 18.57 12.29 15.46
CA LYS A 221 17.76 12.00 16.67
C LYS A 221 16.45 11.30 16.30
N CYS A 222 15.97 11.55 15.10
CA CYS A 222 14.71 11.01 14.62
C CYS A 222 14.78 10.65 13.13
N ILE A 223 14.19 9.52 12.77
CA ILE A 223 13.96 9.13 11.38
C ILE A 223 12.46 9.00 11.16
N VAL A 224 11.96 9.66 10.13
CA VAL A 224 10.55 9.62 9.72
C VAL A 224 10.45 8.88 8.38
N LEU A 225 9.67 7.81 8.37
CA LEU A 225 9.47 6.91 7.24
C LEU A 225 8.10 7.21 6.60
N TRP A 226 8.08 7.77 5.39
CA TRP A 226 6.88 8.14 4.65
C TRP A 226 6.56 7.07 3.60
N PHE A 227 5.62 6.19 3.91
CA PHE A 227 5.26 5.06 3.06
C PHE A 227 3.74 4.87 2.99
N GLY A 228 3.27 4.34 1.86
CA GLY A 228 1.87 3.99 1.66
C GLY A 228 1.49 2.63 2.27
N GLU A 229 0.21 2.30 2.13
CA GLU A 229 -0.38 1.08 2.69
C GLU A 229 -0.33 -0.13 1.75
N ASP A 230 0.02 0.07 0.47
CA ASP A 230 0.13 -1.01 -0.51
C ASP A 230 1.34 -1.94 -0.26
N MET A 231 1.33 -3.09 -0.91
CA MET A 231 2.37 -4.11 -0.76
C MET A 231 3.78 -3.57 -1.07
N PHE A 232 3.93 -2.82 -2.16
CA PHE A 232 5.23 -2.27 -2.58
C PHE A 232 5.81 -1.36 -1.49
N CYS A 233 5.01 -0.42 -1.00
CA CYS A 233 5.37 0.49 0.08
C CYS A 233 5.73 -0.27 1.37
N GLN A 234 4.96 -1.30 1.73
CA GLN A 234 5.19 -2.05 2.96
C GLN A 234 6.44 -2.95 2.90
N MET A 235 6.84 -3.47 1.73
CA MET A 235 8.11 -4.20 1.60
C MET A 235 9.31 -3.25 1.68
N ASN A 236 9.19 -2.06 1.14
CA ASN A 236 10.19 -1.01 1.29
C ASN A 236 10.30 -0.54 2.75
N LEU A 237 9.17 -0.30 3.43
CA LEU A 237 9.14 0.03 4.87
C LEU A 237 9.81 -1.05 5.73
N LEU A 238 9.46 -2.33 5.49
CA LEU A 238 10.06 -3.47 6.18
C LEU A 238 11.58 -3.46 6.05
N THR A 239 12.10 -3.17 4.85
CA THR A 239 13.53 -3.10 4.60
C THR A 239 14.20 -1.95 5.36
N MET A 240 13.58 -0.77 5.39
CA MET A 240 14.11 0.37 6.15
C MET A 240 14.11 0.09 7.66
N LEU A 241 13.03 -0.45 8.21
CA LEU A 241 12.96 -0.82 9.63
C LEU A 241 13.99 -1.91 9.97
N ALA A 242 14.16 -2.91 9.10
CA ALA A 242 15.17 -3.96 9.29
C ALA A 242 16.60 -3.40 9.23
N TYR A 243 16.88 -2.46 8.33
CA TYR A 243 18.18 -1.78 8.28
C TYR A 243 18.46 -0.98 9.57
N LEU A 244 17.47 -0.24 10.06
CA LEU A 244 17.61 0.50 11.32
C LEU A 244 17.83 -0.45 12.51
N GLY A 245 17.16 -1.60 12.53
CA GLY A 245 17.44 -2.68 13.50
C GLY A 245 18.83 -3.29 13.34
N GLN A 246 19.31 -3.48 12.09
CA GLN A 246 20.64 -4.02 11.78
C GLN A 246 21.75 -3.13 12.35
N ILE A 247 21.61 -1.82 12.25
CA ILE A 247 22.62 -0.86 12.76
C ILE A 247 22.40 -0.47 14.23
N ASN A 248 21.44 -1.09 14.92
CA ASN A 248 21.04 -0.75 16.28
C ASN A 248 20.76 0.75 16.45
N TYR A 249 19.99 1.33 15.53
CA TYR A 249 19.65 2.74 15.58
C TYR A 249 18.95 3.09 16.90
N SER A 250 19.49 4.04 17.63
CA SER A 250 19.04 4.40 18.99
C SER A 250 18.09 5.62 19.04
N GLY A 251 17.91 6.32 17.94
CA GLY A 251 17.00 7.46 17.85
C GLY A 251 15.53 7.04 17.74
N LYS A 252 14.63 8.02 17.69
CA LYS A 252 13.22 7.76 17.50
C LYS A 252 12.92 7.46 16.02
N VAL A 253 12.01 6.52 15.79
CA VAL A 253 11.52 6.22 14.45
C VAL A 253 10.01 6.39 14.40
N PHE A 254 9.55 7.20 13.46
CA PHE A 254 8.13 7.37 13.17
C PHE A 254 7.82 6.87 11.77
N PHE A 255 6.75 6.12 11.68
CA PHE A 255 6.15 5.75 10.42
C PHE A 255 4.97 6.68 10.15
N HIS A 256 5.05 7.46 9.10
CA HIS A 256 3.97 8.26 8.56
C HIS A 256 3.31 7.47 7.44
N LEU A 257 2.18 6.87 7.75
CA LEU A 257 1.37 6.16 6.78
C LEU A 257 0.62 7.16 5.93
N VAL A 258 1.00 7.25 4.66
CA VAL A 258 0.37 8.13 3.69
C VAL A 258 -0.71 7.36 2.94
N ASN A 259 -1.94 7.84 3.01
CA ASN A 259 -2.99 7.39 2.12
C ASN A 259 -2.85 8.13 0.78
N GLU A 260 -2.47 7.43 -0.28
CA GLU A 260 -2.18 8.04 -1.59
C GLU A 260 -3.40 8.70 -2.27
N LEU A 261 -4.61 8.33 -1.85
CA LEU A 261 -5.84 8.90 -2.42
C LEU A 261 -6.34 10.14 -1.68
N THR A 262 -6.20 10.15 -0.35
CA THR A 262 -6.70 11.25 0.48
C THR A 262 -5.59 12.13 1.02
N TYR A 263 -4.34 11.71 0.94
CA TYR A 263 -3.17 12.29 1.60
C TYR A 263 -3.36 12.49 3.11
N ASP A 264 -4.28 11.76 3.69
CA ASP A 264 -4.34 11.66 5.15
C ASP A 264 -3.09 10.91 5.62
N VAL A 265 -2.47 11.43 6.67
CA VAL A 265 -1.26 10.85 7.25
C VAL A 265 -1.54 10.44 8.68
N GLU A 266 -1.25 9.19 8.99
CA GLU A 266 -1.26 8.68 10.36
C GLU A 266 0.17 8.53 10.86
N GLU A 267 0.45 9.05 12.05
CA GLU A 267 1.76 8.98 12.70
C GLU A 267 1.81 7.82 13.69
N ILE A 268 2.81 6.96 13.55
CA ILE A 268 3.02 5.78 14.40
C ILE A 268 4.48 5.75 14.84
N GLU A 269 4.75 5.78 16.14
CA GLU A 269 6.08 5.51 16.66
C GLU A 269 6.37 4.00 16.53
N VAL A 270 7.51 3.64 15.93
CA VAL A 270 7.90 2.25 15.66
C VAL A 270 9.28 1.96 16.25
N MET A 271 9.42 0.82 16.89
CA MET A 271 10.73 0.30 17.30
C MET A 271 11.29 -0.61 16.22
N PRO A 272 12.50 -0.36 15.69
CA PRO A 272 13.11 -1.17 14.64
C PRO A 272 13.57 -2.57 15.13
N GLU A 273 13.60 -2.78 16.44
CA GLU A 273 13.98 -4.06 17.03
C GLU A 273 13.10 -5.22 16.54
N GLY A 274 13.70 -6.33 16.16
CA GLY A 274 13.01 -7.50 15.62
C GLY A 274 12.69 -7.47 14.13
N TYR A 275 12.73 -6.29 13.48
CA TYR A 275 12.43 -6.19 12.05
C TYR A 275 13.49 -6.83 11.15
N LYS A 276 14.73 -6.99 11.63
CA LYS A 276 15.77 -7.74 10.92
C LYS A 276 15.36 -9.20 10.69
N GLU A 277 14.85 -9.85 11.71
CA GLU A 277 14.38 -11.23 11.65
C GLU A 277 13.14 -11.36 10.77
N ILE A 278 12.22 -10.38 10.84
CA ILE A 278 11.03 -10.32 9.98
C ILE A 278 11.44 -10.17 8.51
N TYR A 279 12.41 -9.30 8.22
CA TYR A 279 12.95 -9.12 6.87
C TYR A 279 13.49 -10.44 6.31
N GLN A 280 14.30 -11.16 7.10
CA GLN A 280 14.88 -12.44 6.67
C GLN A 280 13.78 -13.48 6.42
N GLN A 281 12.79 -13.57 7.29
CA GLN A 281 11.67 -14.51 7.10
C GLN A 281 10.84 -14.18 5.85
N VAL A 282 10.53 -12.90 5.65
CA VAL A 282 9.60 -12.48 4.58
C VAL A 282 10.30 -12.35 3.24
N LEU A 283 11.39 -11.57 3.15
CA LEU A 283 11.99 -11.19 1.87
C LEU A 283 13.07 -12.17 1.39
N ILE A 284 13.63 -12.98 2.29
CA ILE A 284 14.65 -13.99 1.92
C ILE A 284 14.04 -15.39 1.92
N GLN A 285 13.29 -15.75 2.98
CA GLN A 285 12.75 -17.10 3.13
C GLN A 285 11.33 -17.26 2.56
N HIS A 286 10.67 -16.14 2.19
CA HIS A 286 9.31 -16.09 1.67
C HIS A 286 8.28 -16.76 2.60
N GLN A 287 8.38 -16.47 3.89
CA GLN A 287 7.52 -17.04 4.94
C GLN A 287 6.81 -15.94 5.72
N LEU A 288 5.64 -16.28 6.28
CA LEU A 288 4.96 -15.38 7.23
C LEU A 288 5.80 -15.25 8.50
N PRO A 289 5.93 -14.03 9.06
CA PRO A 289 6.69 -13.83 10.28
C PRO A 289 5.98 -14.50 11.47
N ASN A 290 6.81 -15.02 12.39
CA ASN A 290 6.34 -15.68 13.62
C ASN A 290 6.00 -14.68 14.74
N VAL A 291 6.21 -13.38 14.50
CA VAL A 291 6.00 -12.31 15.47
C VAL A 291 4.94 -11.34 14.96
N GLN A 292 4.34 -10.62 15.89
CA GLN A 292 3.34 -9.61 15.55
C GLN A 292 4.03 -8.39 14.91
N VAL A 293 3.50 -7.96 13.77
CA VAL A 293 3.88 -6.73 13.05
C VAL A 293 2.70 -5.77 12.99
N LEU A 294 2.94 -4.55 12.52
CA LEU A 294 1.85 -3.61 12.24
C LEU A 294 0.82 -4.25 11.31
N PRO A 295 -0.49 -4.10 11.55
CA PRO A 295 -1.52 -4.72 10.70
C PRO A 295 -1.41 -4.35 9.22
N VAL A 296 -1.05 -3.11 8.89
CA VAL A 296 -0.80 -2.68 7.51
C VAL A 296 0.38 -3.45 6.90
N THR A 297 1.47 -3.60 7.64
CA THR A 297 2.63 -4.39 7.21
C THR A 297 2.28 -5.87 7.09
N TYR A 298 1.46 -6.43 7.99
CA TYR A 298 0.99 -7.81 7.87
C TYR A 298 0.17 -8.04 6.60
N GLN A 299 -0.70 -7.09 6.22
CA GLN A 299 -1.43 -7.16 4.96
C GLN A 299 -0.50 -7.07 3.75
N GLY A 300 0.47 -6.15 3.77
CA GLY A 300 1.50 -6.05 2.74
C GLY A 300 2.30 -7.35 2.58
N ILE A 301 2.71 -7.98 3.67
CA ILE A 301 3.41 -9.27 3.67
C ILE A 301 2.53 -10.37 3.05
N LYS A 302 1.25 -10.45 3.41
CA LYS A 302 0.35 -11.44 2.82
C LYS A 302 0.19 -11.26 1.32
N LEU A 303 0.02 -10.03 0.86
CA LEU A 303 -0.06 -9.71 -0.56
C LEU A 303 1.26 -10.03 -1.28
N TYR A 304 2.39 -9.74 -0.65
CA TYR A 304 3.71 -10.09 -1.19
C TYR A 304 3.88 -11.60 -1.38
N LEU A 305 3.57 -12.40 -0.37
CA LEU A 305 3.66 -13.86 -0.46
C LEU A 305 2.66 -14.45 -1.48
N GLU A 306 1.50 -13.81 -1.67
CA GLU A 306 0.56 -14.17 -2.73
C GLU A 306 1.11 -13.77 -4.12
N TYR A 307 1.70 -12.59 -4.24
CA TYR A 307 2.34 -12.08 -5.46
C TYR A 307 3.46 -12.99 -5.96
N LEU A 308 4.22 -13.62 -5.06
CA LEU A 308 5.31 -14.54 -5.42
C LEU A 308 4.84 -15.86 -6.04
N LYS A 309 3.57 -16.25 -5.87
CA LYS A 309 3.05 -17.47 -6.47
C LYS A 309 3.03 -17.37 -7.98
N GLU A 310 3.33 -18.46 -8.65
CA GLU A 310 3.28 -18.56 -10.12
C GLU A 310 1.88 -18.26 -10.67
N GLU A 311 0.85 -18.74 -9.96
CA GLU A 311 -0.55 -18.42 -10.22
C GLU A 311 -1.12 -17.56 -9.10
N ASN A 312 -1.09 -16.27 -9.30
CA ASN A 312 -1.73 -15.27 -8.45
C ASN A 312 -2.80 -14.51 -9.26
N GLU A 313 -3.61 -13.69 -8.60
CA GLU A 313 -4.70 -12.96 -9.26
C GLU A 313 -4.25 -12.08 -10.42
N ILE A 314 -3.04 -11.49 -10.34
CA ILE A 314 -2.47 -10.64 -11.40
C ILE A 314 -2.09 -11.50 -12.61
N THR A 315 -1.34 -12.59 -12.39
CA THR A 315 -0.92 -13.50 -13.48
C THR A 315 -2.11 -14.18 -14.15
N ILE A 316 -3.12 -14.58 -13.38
CA ILE A 316 -4.38 -15.12 -13.89
C ILE A 316 -5.10 -14.08 -14.75
N TYR A 317 -5.17 -12.82 -14.31
CA TYR A 317 -5.76 -11.75 -15.09
C TYR A 317 -5.02 -11.52 -16.40
N ILE A 318 -3.69 -11.41 -16.36
CA ILE A 318 -2.86 -11.22 -17.55
C ILE A 318 -3.06 -12.38 -18.54
N LYS A 319 -3.00 -13.64 -18.08
CA LYS A 319 -3.20 -14.84 -18.92
C LYS A 319 -4.55 -14.78 -19.68
N LYS A 320 -5.61 -14.34 -19.00
CA LYS A 320 -6.96 -14.22 -19.59
C LYS A 320 -7.10 -13.10 -20.63
N HIS A 321 -6.23 -12.08 -20.55
CA HIS A 321 -6.37 -10.85 -21.33
C HIS A 321 -5.18 -10.58 -22.27
N LEU A 322 -4.41 -11.61 -22.64
CA LEU A 322 -3.22 -11.49 -23.51
C LEU A 322 -3.51 -10.90 -24.90
N LYS A 323 -4.76 -10.94 -25.36
CA LYS A 323 -5.21 -10.36 -26.65
C LYS A 323 -5.41 -8.85 -26.59
N MET A 324 -5.46 -8.24 -25.40
CA MET A 324 -5.56 -6.80 -25.24
C MET A 324 -4.28 -6.10 -25.68
N SER A 325 -4.40 -4.84 -26.07
CA SER A 325 -3.21 -3.99 -26.28
C SER A 325 -2.46 -3.83 -24.96
N GLN A 326 -1.12 -3.68 -25.04
CA GLN A 326 -0.29 -3.54 -23.84
C GLN A 326 -0.68 -2.34 -22.98
N GLY A 327 -1.04 -1.21 -23.62
CA GLY A 327 -1.47 -0.01 -22.88
C GLY A 327 -2.81 -0.19 -22.18
N GLU A 328 -3.79 -0.88 -22.81
CA GLU A 328 -5.07 -1.19 -22.19
C GLU A 328 -4.91 -2.19 -21.04
N LEU A 329 -4.07 -3.19 -21.22
CA LEU A 329 -3.77 -4.17 -20.19
C LEU A 329 -3.11 -3.51 -18.98
N LEU A 330 -2.10 -2.65 -19.17
CA LEU A 330 -1.47 -1.88 -18.11
C LEU A 330 -2.46 -0.99 -17.37
N LYS A 331 -3.29 -0.24 -18.09
CA LYS A 331 -4.31 0.61 -17.48
C LYS A 331 -5.25 -0.20 -16.58
N ASN A 332 -5.66 -1.38 -17.04
CA ASN A 332 -6.51 -2.27 -16.27
C ASN A 332 -5.77 -2.81 -15.03
N LEU A 333 -4.52 -3.21 -15.14
CA LEU A 333 -3.73 -3.71 -14.02
C LEU A 333 -3.58 -2.68 -12.91
N PHE A 334 -3.25 -1.43 -13.23
CA PHE A 334 -3.20 -0.35 -12.25
C PHE A 334 -4.53 -0.12 -11.54
N HIS A 335 -5.61 -0.28 -12.28
CA HIS A 335 -6.95 -0.03 -11.73
C HIS A 335 -7.47 -1.19 -10.87
N LEU A 336 -7.12 -2.43 -11.24
CA LEU A 336 -7.65 -3.64 -10.61
C LEU A 336 -6.87 -4.07 -9.38
N PHE A 337 -5.58 -3.76 -9.33
CA PHE A 337 -4.66 -4.24 -8.31
C PHE A 337 -3.91 -3.10 -7.59
N PRO A 338 -4.61 -2.01 -7.16
CA PRO A 338 -3.94 -0.88 -6.51
C PRO A 338 -3.25 -1.28 -5.21
N ASN A 339 -3.76 -2.31 -4.52
CA ASN A 339 -3.22 -2.79 -3.25
C ASN A 339 -1.80 -3.39 -3.35
N TYR A 340 -1.36 -3.71 -4.58
CA TYR A 340 0.00 -4.19 -4.79
C TYR A 340 1.00 -3.05 -4.98
N GLY A 341 0.57 -1.85 -5.35
CA GLY A 341 1.43 -0.68 -5.57
C GLY A 341 2.47 -0.86 -6.69
N LEU A 342 2.27 -1.84 -7.58
CA LEU A 342 3.23 -2.15 -8.64
C LEU A 342 3.23 -1.08 -9.72
N GLY A 343 4.43 -0.69 -10.20
CA GLY A 343 4.61 0.21 -11.31
C GLY A 343 4.52 -0.50 -12.67
N ASP A 344 4.62 0.30 -13.73
CA ASP A 344 4.62 -0.18 -15.11
C ASP A 344 5.74 -1.19 -15.39
N THR A 345 6.93 -0.95 -14.87
CA THR A 345 8.09 -1.83 -15.05
C THR A 345 7.81 -3.25 -14.55
N GLN A 346 7.22 -3.40 -13.35
CA GLN A 346 6.87 -4.70 -12.79
C GLN A 346 5.80 -5.40 -13.62
N TYR A 347 4.72 -4.70 -13.97
CA TYR A 347 3.68 -5.25 -14.83
C TYR A 347 4.18 -5.64 -16.21
N LEU A 348 5.04 -4.83 -16.83
CA LEU A 348 5.62 -5.14 -18.14
C LEU A 348 6.51 -6.40 -18.11
N LYS A 349 7.32 -6.58 -17.05
CA LYS A 349 8.11 -7.81 -16.85
C LYS A 349 7.21 -9.03 -16.74
N MET A 350 6.12 -8.95 -15.96
CA MET A 350 5.14 -10.04 -15.81
C MET A 350 4.45 -10.38 -17.14
N ILE A 351 3.98 -9.36 -17.87
CA ILE A 351 3.33 -9.54 -19.18
C ILE A 351 4.29 -10.21 -20.18
N LYS A 352 5.54 -9.76 -20.22
CA LYS A 352 6.59 -10.33 -21.09
C LYS A 352 6.81 -11.80 -20.77
N LYS A 353 7.05 -12.13 -19.50
CA LYS A 353 7.27 -13.51 -19.02
C LYS A 353 6.11 -14.44 -19.42
N ILE A 354 4.87 -14.01 -19.18
CA ILE A 354 3.68 -14.80 -19.50
C ILE A 354 3.51 -14.99 -21.01
N LYS A 355 3.80 -13.95 -21.83
CA LYS A 355 3.75 -14.07 -23.29
C LYS A 355 4.81 -15.02 -23.84
N GLU A 356 5.99 -15.05 -23.25
CA GLU A 356 7.07 -15.97 -23.64
C GLU A 356 6.71 -17.42 -23.30
N GLN A 357 6.17 -17.67 -22.12
CA GLN A 357 5.68 -18.99 -21.71
C GLN A 357 4.57 -19.53 -22.62
N ASN A 358 3.63 -18.66 -23.05
CA ASN A 358 2.55 -19.07 -23.95
C ASN A 358 2.97 -19.27 -25.42
N LYS A 359 4.17 -18.84 -25.84
CA LYS A 359 4.70 -19.13 -27.18
C LYS A 359 5.40 -20.48 -27.26
N LEU A 360 5.69 -21.10 -26.12
CA LEU A 360 6.35 -22.40 -25.99
C LEU A 360 5.36 -23.56 -25.84
N ILE A 361 4.06 -23.26 -25.76
CA ILE A 361 2.94 -24.22 -25.78
C ILE A 361 2.22 -24.13 -27.12
#